data_29baf5c69e771a160b42680883551017
#
_entry.id   29baf5c69e771a160b42680883551017
#
_cell.length_a   1.000
_cell.length_b   1.000
_cell.length_c   1.000
_cell.angle_alpha   90.00
_cell.angle_beta   90.00
_cell.angle_gamma   90.00
#
_symmetry.space_group_name_H-M   'P 1'
#
loop_
_entity.id
_entity.type
_entity.pdbx_description
1 polymer ?
#
loop_
_entity_poly.entity_id
_entity_poly.type
_entity_poly.pdbx_seq_one_letter_code
_entity_poly.pdbx_strand_id
1 'polypeptide(L)'
;MKRFINAIAITTTLVIVQACSSLPKAEEKAMSVSTHQHEELSINESHHGEHSTSSTVHGEKKALTQVKLKVSSNITPNKNISLLIDVQDLEGKAIAKFDNFQEKLMHLIIVSDDLQFFSHLHPTYKDNGQFQVEASFPKAGGYTFFSDYKPAGQSEQISVLKTQVPGITIAAPEIDIKRSKTFNDTQVNLALSEPTVKAGQEVTLMFKLQDATNNQPLTDLQPYLGEKGHLVILRQSSSLTAADYIHAHALNNTPTGQVHFMTSFPQAGKYKLWGQFNRNGKIITADFWINVV
;
A
#
# COMPACT_ATOMS: atom_id res chain seq x y z
N MET A 1 58.68 0.68 -25.96
CA MET A 1 59.45 1.83 -25.51
C MET A 1 58.58 2.74 -24.61
N LYS A 2 59.13 2.97 -23.40
CA LYS A 2 58.86 4.04 -22.42
C LYS A 2 57.41 4.29 -21.94
N ARG A 3 57.19 3.88 -20.69
CA ARG A 3 56.21 4.26 -19.69
C ARG A 3 56.33 5.75 -19.34
N PHE A 4 55.20 6.41 -19.08
CA PHE A 4 55.15 7.54 -18.17
C PHE A 4 53.98 7.35 -17.19
N ILE A 5 54.34 7.25 -15.92
CA ILE A 5 53.48 7.25 -14.78
C ILE A 5 53.45 8.71 -14.26
N ASN A 6 52.29 9.32 -14.14
CA ASN A 6 52.17 10.57 -13.38
C ASN A 6 51.31 10.31 -12.13
N ALA A 7 51.94 10.35 -11.01
CA ALA A 7 51.33 10.37 -9.69
C ALA A 7 51.00 11.83 -9.31
N ILE A 8 49.77 12.09 -8.94
CA ILE A 8 49.31 13.35 -8.33
C ILE A 8 49.00 13.05 -6.87
N ALA A 9 49.80 13.66 -5.99
CA ALA A 9 49.57 13.67 -4.54
C ALA A 9 48.53 14.73 -4.19
N ILE A 10 47.47 14.37 -3.48
CA ILE A 10 46.50 15.28 -2.90
C ILE A 10 46.76 15.38 -1.40
N THR A 11 47.19 16.56 -0.99
CA THR A 11 47.38 16.93 0.42
C THR A 11 46.04 17.30 1.04
N THR A 12 45.62 16.59 2.06
CA THR A 12 44.47 16.89 2.91
C THR A 12 44.90 17.87 4.02
N THR A 13 44.28 19.06 4.02
CA THR A 13 44.42 20.04 5.12
C THR A 13 43.28 19.84 6.09
N LEU A 14 43.60 19.46 7.31
CA LEU A 14 42.68 19.32 8.44
C LEU A 14 42.56 20.69 9.13
N VAL A 15 41.36 21.30 9.14
CA VAL A 15 41.07 22.47 9.93
C VAL A 15 40.26 22.07 11.15
N ILE A 16 40.87 22.17 12.32
CA ILE A 16 40.23 22.01 13.63
C ILE A 16 39.78 23.41 14.07
N VAL A 17 38.50 23.58 14.29
CA VAL A 17 37.94 24.75 14.96
C VAL A 17 37.40 24.31 16.31
N GLN A 18 38.10 24.67 17.37
CA GLN A 18 37.61 24.69 18.76
C GLN A 18 36.85 26.00 19.01
N ALA A 19 35.64 25.89 19.57
CA ALA A 19 35.02 27.01 20.26
C ALA A 19 34.40 26.55 21.56
N CYS A 20 34.84 27.18 22.62
CA CYS A 20 34.47 26.97 24.03
C CYS A 20 33.10 27.56 24.35
N SER A 21 32.43 26.84 25.21
CA SER A 21 31.63 27.16 26.41
C SER A 21 31.13 28.57 26.66
N SER A 22 29.84 28.68 27.03
CA SER A 22 29.41 29.28 28.31
C SER A 22 27.90 29.10 28.54
N LEU A 23 27.59 28.46 29.67
CA LEU A 23 26.27 28.40 30.31
C LEU A 23 26.10 29.70 31.16
N PRO A 24 24.91 30.18 31.40
CA PRO A 24 24.61 30.79 32.67
C PRO A 24 23.59 30.01 33.51
N LYS A 25 23.83 30.16 34.78
CA LYS A 25 23.32 29.53 35.99
C LYS A 25 21.92 30.05 36.36
N ALA A 26 21.20 29.20 37.05
CA ALA A 26 19.89 29.39 37.64
C ALA A 26 19.83 30.53 38.66
N GLU A 27 18.67 31.13 38.82
CA GLU A 27 18.24 31.76 40.08
C GLU A 27 16.84 31.29 40.46
N GLU A 28 16.79 30.78 41.67
CA GLU A 28 15.68 30.27 42.45
C GLU A 28 14.99 31.44 43.17
N LYS A 29 13.67 31.53 43.12
CA LYS A 29 12.94 32.35 44.06
C LYS A 29 11.66 31.69 44.51
N ALA A 30 11.63 31.39 45.78
CA ALA A 30 10.56 30.71 46.51
C ALA A 30 9.49 31.69 47.04
N MET A 31 8.38 31.10 47.52
CA MET A 31 7.29 31.55 48.40
C MET A 31 6.12 32.26 47.68
N SER A 32 4.86 31.88 47.92
CA SER A 32 4.22 31.56 49.19
C SER A 32 2.88 30.83 49.04
N VAL A 33 2.53 30.09 50.04
CA VAL A 33 1.33 29.27 50.34
C VAL A 33 0.06 30.14 50.40
N SER A 34 -1.06 29.62 49.85
CA SER A 34 -2.39 29.84 50.40
C SER A 34 -3.30 28.61 50.09
N THR A 35 -3.72 27.99 51.14
CA THR A 35 -4.67 26.87 51.26
C THR A 35 -6.09 27.37 50.99
N HIS A 36 -6.85 26.65 50.16
CA HIS A 36 -8.28 26.42 50.35
C HIS A 36 -8.65 25.04 49.76
N GLN A 37 -9.18 24.21 50.69
CA GLN A 37 -9.85 22.94 50.36
C GLN A 37 -11.21 23.23 49.70
N HIS A 38 -11.60 22.42 48.69
CA HIS A 38 -12.91 21.77 48.65
C HIS A 38 -12.96 20.74 47.49
N GLU A 39 -13.24 19.53 47.89
CA GLU A 39 -14.07 18.47 47.28
C GLU A 39 -13.77 17.88 45.89
N GLU A 40 -13.67 16.57 46.00
CA GLU A 40 -13.62 15.53 45.00
C GLU A 40 -14.69 15.65 43.89
N LEU A 41 -14.25 15.45 42.66
CA LEU A 41 -14.96 14.58 41.73
C LEU A 41 -13.92 14.03 40.73
N SER A 42 -13.62 12.76 40.94
CA SER A 42 -12.78 11.97 40.04
C SER A 42 -13.50 11.77 38.69
N ILE A 43 -12.95 12.28 37.61
CA ILE A 43 -13.22 11.75 36.28
C ILE A 43 -11.88 11.40 35.68
N ASN A 44 -11.65 10.11 35.60
CA ASN A 44 -10.49 9.47 35.01
C ASN A 44 -10.75 9.43 33.49
N GLU A 45 -10.32 10.42 32.75
CA GLU A 45 -10.25 10.33 31.27
C GLU A 45 -8.85 9.89 30.87
N SER A 46 -8.70 8.60 30.76
CA SER A 46 -7.61 7.98 30.01
C SER A 46 -7.88 8.19 28.53
N HIS A 47 -7.20 9.16 27.90
CA HIS A 47 -7.10 9.22 26.45
C HIS A 47 -6.24 8.06 25.96
N HIS A 48 -6.87 6.90 25.79
CA HIS A 48 -6.37 5.91 24.87
C HIS A 48 -6.68 6.40 23.46
N GLY A 49 -5.66 6.84 22.74
CA GLY A 49 -5.74 7.02 21.29
C GLY A 49 -6.04 5.65 20.67
N GLU A 50 -7.29 5.41 20.35
CA GLU A 50 -7.71 4.28 19.54
C GLU A 50 -7.20 4.52 18.13
N HIS A 51 -6.06 3.93 17.79
CA HIS A 51 -5.71 3.67 16.41
C HIS A 51 -6.67 2.61 15.87
N SER A 52 -7.73 3.07 15.26
CA SER A 52 -8.69 2.25 14.54
C SER A 52 -7.98 1.58 13.35
N THR A 53 -7.51 0.35 13.54
CA THR A 53 -6.95 -0.51 12.48
C THR A 53 -8.08 -1.24 11.77
N SER A 54 -9.01 -0.50 11.20
CA SER A 54 -10.11 -1.05 10.42
C SER A 54 -9.71 -1.10 8.96
N SER A 55 -9.78 -2.27 8.33
CA SER A 55 -9.73 -2.38 6.87
C SER A 55 -10.86 -1.55 6.27
N THR A 56 -10.51 -0.65 5.36
CA THR A 56 -11.52 0.19 4.71
C THR A 56 -12.23 -0.66 3.64
N VAL A 57 -13.37 -1.23 4.03
CA VAL A 57 -14.33 -1.74 3.03
C VAL A 57 -15.01 -0.53 2.43
N HIS A 58 -14.71 -0.22 1.18
CA HIS A 58 -15.36 0.85 0.44
C HIS A 58 -16.79 0.41 0.06
N GLY A 59 -17.74 0.54 1.00
CA GLY A 59 -19.16 0.53 0.67
C GLY A 59 -19.48 1.69 -0.29
N GLU A 60 -20.67 1.73 -0.90
CA GLU A 60 -21.11 2.77 -1.85
C GLU A 60 -21.06 4.18 -1.23
N LYS A 61 -19.85 4.72 -1.04
CA LYS A 61 -19.65 6.14 -0.79
C LYS A 61 -19.90 6.85 -2.12
N LYS A 62 -20.80 7.85 -2.11
CA LYS A 62 -21.02 8.70 -3.27
C LYS A 62 -19.68 9.25 -3.74
N ALA A 63 -19.33 8.97 -5.00
CA ALA A 63 -18.11 9.49 -5.58
C ALA A 63 -18.15 11.04 -5.55
N LEU A 64 -17.13 11.65 -4.95
CA LEU A 64 -16.97 13.11 -4.90
C LEU A 64 -16.09 13.63 -6.04
N THR A 65 -15.47 12.73 -6.76
CA THR A 65 -14.51 13.02 -7.83
C THR A 65 -14.72 12.09 -9.02
N GLN A 66 -14.24 12.48 -10.17
CA GLN A 66 -14.16 11.67 -11.38
C GLN A 66 -12.73 11.59 -11.85
N VAL A 67 -12.36 10.47 -12.46
CA VAL A 67 -11.03 10.24 -13.02
C VAL A 67 -11.13 9.91 -14.49
N LYS A 68 -10.22 10.47 -15.29
CA LYS A 68 -10.09 10.18 -16.71
C LYS A 68 -8.72 9.57 -16.99
N LEU A 69 -8.71 8.47 -17.73
CA LEU A 69 -7.49 7.82 -18.19
C LEU A 69 -7.22 8.25 -19.64
N LYS A 70 -6.02 8.74 -19.87
CA LYS A 70 -5.49 9.00 -21.23
C LYS A 70 -4.29 8.09 -21.45
N VAL A 71 -4.26 7.46 -22.59
CA VAL A 71 -3.20 6.56 -23.02
C VAL A 71 -2.46 7.20 -24.18
N SER A 72 -1.14 7.26 -24.10
CA SER A 72 -0.31 8.01 -25.07
C SER A 72 -0.26 7.40 -26.47
N SER A 73 -0.59 6.12 -26.61
CA SER A 73 -0.54 5.39 -27.88
C SER A 73 -1.43 4.16 -27.85
N ASN A 74 -1.53 3.46 -28.98
CA ASN A 74 -2.19 2.16 -29.01
C ASN A 74 -1.50 1.18 -28.07
N ILE A 75 -2.25 0.58 -27.18
CA ILE A 75 -1.75 -0.42 -26.24
C ILE A 75 -1.37 -1.68 -27.02
N THR A 76 -0.16 -2.15 -26.81
CA THR A 76 0.34 -3.41 -27.38
C THR A 76 0.88 -4.27 -26.24
N PRO A 77 0.60 -5.58 -26.22
CA PRO A 77 1.13 -6.46 -25.19
C PRO A 77 2.66 -6.39 -25.06
N ASN A 78 3.15 -6.42 -23.82
CA ASN A 78 4.57 -6.37 -23.43
C ASN A 78 5.33 -5.10 -23.86
N LYS A 79 4.63 -4.02 -24.19
CA LYS A 79 5.24 -2.71 -24.42
C LYS A 79 4.88 -1.74 -23.32
N ASN A 80 5.86 -0.96 -22.87
CA ASN A 80 5.63 0.14 -21.94
C ASN A 80 4.87 1.25 -22.66
N ILE A 81 3.88 1.78 -21.95
CA ILE A 81 3.09 2.93 -22.39
C ILE A 81 2.97 3.93 -21.26
N SER A 82 2.89 5.20 -21.58
CA SER A 82 2.62 6.25 -20.62
C SER A 82 1.11 6.38 -20.39
N LEU A 83 0.71 6.29 -19.13
CA LEU A 83 -0.65 6.53 -18.67
C LEU A 83 -0.71 7.90 -18.02
N LEU A 84 -1.69 8.71 -18.43
CA LEU A 84 -2.03 9.97 -17.77
C LEU A 84 -3.40 9.81 -17.10
N ILE A 85 -3.46 10.17 -15.83
CA ILE A 85 -4.65 10.05 -15.00
C ILE A 85 -5.02 11.46 -14.54
N ASP A 86 -6.14 11.98 -15.00
CA ASP A 86 -6.65 13.30 -14.60
C ASP A 86 -7.72 13.12 -13.53
N VAL A 87 -7.51 13.69 -12.34
CA VAL A 87 -8.47 13.70 -11.24
C VAL A 87 -9.21 15.03 -11.21
N GLN A 88 -10.52 14.99 -11.24
CA GLN A 88 -11.41 16.16 -11.33
C GLN A 88 -12.53 16.03 -10.30
N ASP A 89 -13.13 17.17 -9.92
CA ASP A 89 -14.42 17.17 -9.26
C ASP A 89 -15.56 16.78 -10.23
N LEU A 90 -16.78 16.74 -9.75
CA LEU A 90 -17.94 16.35 -10.57
C LEU A 90 -18.30 17.37 -11.65
N GLU A 91 -17.88 18.63 -11.50
CA GLU A 91 -18.04 19.71 -12.47
C GLU A 91 -16.92 19.70 -13.54
N GLY A 92 -15.93 18.82 -13.38
CA GLY A 92 -14.81 18.67 -14.33
C GLY A 92 -13.61 19.58 -14.06
N LYS A 93 -13.60 20.29 -12.92
CA LYS A 93 -12.47 21.10 -12.48
C LYS A 93 -11.40 20.20 -11.86
N ALA A 94 -10.15 20.43 -12.22
CA ALA A 94 -9.01 19.67 -11.71
C ALA A 94 -8.87 19.77 -10.18
N ILE A 95 -8.62 18.65 -9.51
CA ILE A 95 -8.25 18.58 -8.10
C ILE A 95 -6.73 18.82 -8.01
N ALA A 96 -6.33 19.98 -7.48
CA ALA A 96 -4.92 20.39 -7.50
C ALA A 96 -4.11 19.95 -6.28
N LYS A 97 -4.75 19.49 -5.21
CA LYS A 97 -4.06 19.12 -3.95
C LYS A 97 -4.52 17.77 -3.45
N PHE A 98 -3.56 16.97 -3.01
CA PHE A 98 -3.77 15.64 -2.45
C PHE A 98 -3.00 15.49 -1.13
N ASP A 99 -3.56 14.73 -0.21
CA ASP A 99 -2.86 14.31 1.00
C ASP A 99 -2.05 13.04 0.71
N ASN A 100 -0.90 12.90 1.37
CA ASN A 100 -0.19 11.63 1.37
C ASN A 100 -1.02 10.57 2.10
N PHE A 101 -1.11 9.42 1.48
CA PHE A 101 -1.77 8.24 1.99
C PHE A 101 -0.85 7.05 1.75
N GLN A 102 -0.45 6.38 2.82
CA GLN A 102 0.55 5.31 2.74
C GLN A 102 1.80 5.71 1.89
N GLU A 103 2.42 6.83 2.28
CA GLU A 103 3.62 7.41 1.65
C GLU A 103 3.46 7.90 0.20
N LYS A 104 2.29 7.80 -0.39
CA LYS A 104 2.04 8.19 -1.79
C LYS A 104 0.83 9.12 -1.91
N LEU A 105 0.79 9.89 -3.00
CA LEU A 105 -0.39 10.71 -3.35
C LEU A 105 -1.46 9.88 -4.08
N MET A 106 -1.05 8.79 -4.74
CA MET A 106 -1.94 7.87 -5.45
C MET A 106 -1.33 6.47 -5.49
N HIS A 107 -2.15 5.47 -5.20
CA HIS A 107 -1.90 4.07 -5.49
C HIS A 107 -2.71 3.68 -6.73
N LEU A 108 -2.05 3.11 -7.72
CA LEU A 108 -2.70 2.63 -8.93
C LEU A 108 -2.57 1.11 -8.99
N ILE A 109 -3.68 0.44 -8.74
CA ILE A 109 -3.77 -1.01 -8.87
C ILE A 109 -4.31 -1.33 -10.27
N ILE A 110 -3.59 -2.15 -11.02
CA ILE A 110 -4.00 -2.62 -12.35
C ILE A 110 -4.14 -4.12 -12.29
N VAL A 111 -5.30 -4.63 -12.69
CA VAL A 111 -5.56 -6.07 -12.77
C VAL A 111 -6.15 -6.43 -14.14
N SER A 112 -5.86 -7.65 -14.63
CA SER A 112 -6.60 -8.23 -15.76
C SER A 112 -7.99 -8.70 -15.32
N ASP A 113 -8.94 -8.79 -16.25
CA ASP A 113 -10.30 -9.25 -15.96
C ASP A 113 -10.34 -10.67 -15.38
N ASP A 114 -9.34 -11.51 -15.70
CA ASP A 114 -9.17 -12.85 -15.15
C ASP A 114 -8.46 -12.90 -13.79
N LEU A 115 -8.07 -11.74 -13.23
CA LEU A 115 -7.33 -11.58 -11.98
C LEU A 115 -6.01 -12.37 -11.92
N GLN A 116 -5.40 -12.65 -13.08
CA GLN A 116 -4.09 -13.33 -13.16
C GLN A 116 -2.92 -12.32 -13.22
N PHE A 117 -3.18 -11.11 -13.71
CA PHE A 117 -2.22 -10.02 -13.69
C PHE A 117 -2.55 -9.03 -12.58
N PHE A 118 -1.52 -8.60 -11.89
CA PHE A 118 -1.58 -7.55 -10.87
C PHE A 118 -0.35 -6.66 -10.99
N SER A 119 -0.57 -5.37 -10.92
CA SER A 119 0.49 -4.37 -10.83
C SER A 119 0.08 -3.29 -9.85
N HIS A 120 0.98 -2.92 -8.94
CA HIS A 120 0.80 -1.82 -8.00
C HIS A 120 1.82 -0.74 -8.32
N LEU A 121 1.34 0.37 -8.82
CA LEU A 121 2.14 1.50 -9.30
C LEU A 121 1.85 2.75 -8.46
N HIS A 122 2.81 3.66 -8.43
CA HIS A 122 2.68 4.96 -7.76
C HIS A 122 2.90 6.07 -8.77
N PRO A 123 1.83 6.58 -9.39
CA PRO A 123 1.92 7.64 -10.38
C PRO A 123 2.55 8.91 -9.81
N THR A 124 3.37 9.56 -10.62
CA THR A 124 3.98 10.84 -10.27
C THR A 124 3.00 11.97 -10.56
N TYR A 125 2.74 12.80 -9.55
CA TYR A 125 1.94 14.00 -9.72
C TYR A 125 2.66 15.02 -10.62
N LYS A 126 1.95 15.58 -11.57
CA LYS A 126 2.49 16.54 -12.56
C LYS A 126 2.03 17.96 -12.32
N ASP A 127 0.81 18.18 -11.97
CA ASP A 127 0.11 19.41 -11.61
C ASP A 127 -1.35 19.33 -12.05
N ASN A 128 -2.19 20.25 -11.57
CA ASN A 128 -3.59 20.37 -12.01
C ASN A 128 -4.37 19.05 -12.06
N GLY A 129 -4.19 18.22 -11.02
CA GLY A 129 -4.90 16.94 -10.90
C GLY A 129 -4.37 15.85 -11.80
N GLN A 130 -3.29 16.08 -12.54
CA GLN A 130 -2.72 15.09 -13.45
C GLN A 130 -1.62 14.27 -12.78
N PHE A 131 -1.71 12.96 -12.97
CA PHE A 131 -0.71 11.97 -12.58
C PHE A 131 -0.20 11.22 -13.81
N GLN A 132 1.06 10.82 -13.80
CA GLN A 132 1.69 10.05 -14.88
C GLN A 132 2.43 8.84 -14.35
N VAL A 133 2.32 7.71 -15.07
CA VAL A 133 3.07 6.49 -14.79
C VAL A 133 3.28 5.69 -16.08
N GLU A 134 4.38 4.95 -16.13
CA GLU A 134 4.61 3.94 -17.16
C GLU A 134 4.01 2.60 -16.72
N ALA A 135 3.30 1.93 -17.62
CA ALA A 135 2.72 0.63 -17.40
C ALA A 135 2.93 -0.29 -18.60
N SER A 136 2.87 -1.59 -18.37
CA SER A 136 2.96 -2.61 -19.40
C SER A 136 1.92 -3.69 -19.14
N PHE A 137 1.32 -4.22 -20.18
CA PHE A 137 0.28 -5.24 -20.14
C PHE A 137 0.81 -6.52 -20.79
N PRO A 138 0.92 -7.65 -20.06
CA PRO A 138 1.56 -8.84 -20.60
C PRO A 138 0.72 -9.56 -21.66
N LYS A 139 -0.59 -9.36 -21.68
CA LYS A 139 -1.52 -10.08 -22.57
C LYS A 139 -2.58 -9.16 -23.15
N ALA A 140 -3.18 -9.58 -24.27
CA ALA A 140 -4.44 -9.02 -24.76
C ALA A 140 -5.58 -9.35 -23.80
N GLY A 141 -6.57 -8.48 -23.70
CA GLY A 141 -7.74 -8.64 -22.82
C GLY A 141 -8.13 -7.35 -22.13
N GLY A 142 -9.14 -7.43 -21.29
CA GLY A 142 -9.58 -6.32 -20.46
C GLY A 142 -8.73 -6.13 -19.22
N TYR A 143 -8.55 -4.87 -18.83
CA TYR A 143 -7.84 -4.47 -17.62
C TYR A 143 -8.64 -3.42 -16.88
N THR A 144 -8.72 -3.59 -15.57
CA THR A 144 -9.34 -2.65 -14.64
C THR A 144 -8.26 -1.96 -13.81
N PHE A 145 -8.41 -0.64 -13.64
CA PHE A 145 -7.55 0.23 -12.86
C PHE A 145 -8.33 0.72 -11.65
N PHE A 146 -7.77 0.56 -10.48
CA PHE A 146 -8.26 1.19 -9.26
C PHE A 146 -7.29 2.29 -8.90
N SER A 147 -7.74 3.53 -9.04
CA SER A 147 -6.98 4.70 -8.59
C SER A 147 -7.44 5.04 -7.18
N ASP A 148 -6.57 4.82 -6.23
CA ASP A 148 -6.79 5.06 -4.82
C ASP A 148 -5.99 6.30 -4.39
N TYR A 149 -6.67 7.36 -3.96
CA TYR A 149 -6.08 8.67 -3.68
C TYR A 149 -6.93 9.45 -2.68
N LYS A 150 -6.31 10.45 -2.06
CA LYS A 150 -6.97 11.29 -1.06
C LYS A 150 -6.87 12.77 -1.47
N PRO A 151 -7.94 13.39 -2.00
CA PRO A 151 -7.97 14.84 -2.18
C PRO A 151 -7.75 15.55 -0.84
N ALA A 152 -7.01 16.66 -0.84
CA ALA A 152 -6.62 17.35 0.38
C ALA A 152 -7.84 17.74 1.25
N GLY A 153 -7.81 17.30 2.51
CA GLY A 153 -8.88 17.55 3.46
C GLY A 153 -10.16 16.74 3.23
N GLN A 154 -10.15 15.75 2.33
CA GLN A 154 -11.28 14.86 2.06
C GLN A 154 -10.98 13.42 2.47
N SER A 155 -11.99 12.57 2.46
CA SER A 155 -11.82 11.13 2.62
C SER A 155 -11.16 10.51 1.37
N GLU A 156 -10.54 9.37 1.56
CA GLU A 156 -10.01 8.51 0.51
C GLU A 156 -11.07 8.19 -0.54
N GLN A 157 -10.67 8.18 -1.80
CA GLN A 157 -11.51 7.95 -2.97
C GLN A 157 -10.92 6.82 -3.81
N ILE A 158 -11.78 5.90 -4.24
CA ILE A 158 -11.43 4.87 -5.21
C ILE A 158 -12.17 5.15 -6.51
N SER A 159 -11.42 5.37 -7.58
CA SER A 159 -11.98 5.50 -8.92
C SER A 159 -11.61 4.30 -9.78
N VAL A 160 -12.58 3.77 -10.51
CA VAL A 160 -12.41 2.58 -11.34
C VAL A 160 -12.45 2.97 -12.82
N LEU A 161 -11.40 2.59 -13.54
CA LEU A 161 -11.26 2.82 -14.97
C LEU A 161 -11.00 1.49 -15.66
N LYS A 162 -11.35 1.40 -16.94
CA LYS A 162 -11.17 0.19 -17.72
C LYS A 162 -10.52 0.48 -19.05
N THR A 163 -9.74 -0.47 -19.53
CA THR A 163 -9.15 -0.42 -20.88
C THR A 163 -9.13 -1.80 -21.49
N GLN A 164 -9.02 -1.83 -22.81
CA GLN A 164 -8.89 -3.06 -23.58
C GLN A 164 -7.54 -3.07 -24.30
N VAL A 165 -6.77 -4.13 -24.10
CA VAL A 165 -5.54 -4.41 -24.85
C VAL A 165 -5.91 -5.27 -26.04
N PRO A 166 -5.71 -4.79 -27.29
CA PRO A 166 -6.06 -5.54 -28.49
C PRO A 166 -5.27 -6.84 -28.63
N GLY A 167 -5.90 -7.85 -29.21
CA GLY A 167 -5.27 -9.13 -29.55
C GLY A 167 -6.16 -10.32 -29.21
N ILE A 168 -5.57 -11.52 -29.29
CA ILE A 168 -6.26 -12.77 -28.97
C ILE A 168 -6.19 -13.00 -27.47
N THR A 169 -7.35 -13.14 -26.85
CA THR A 169 -7.46 -13.48 -25.43
C THR A 169 -7.31 -14.99 -25.23
N ILE A 170 -6.62 -15.36 -24.17
CA ILE A 170 -6.46 -16.77 -23.74
C ILE A 170 -7.38 -16.98 -22.54
N ALA A 171 -8.04 -18.14 -22.49
CA ALA A 171 -8.88 -18.51 -21.37
C ALA A 171 -8.10 -18.43 -20.04
N ALA A 172 -8.78 -17.98 -18.98
CA ALA A 172 -8.20 -17.94 -17.65
C ALA A 172 -7.85 -19.39 -17.19
N PRO A 173 -6.72 -19.56 -16.48
CA PRO A 173 -6.40 -20.84 -15.86
C PRO A 173 -7.40 -21.18 -14.74
N GLU A 174 -7.42 -22.44 -14.34
CA GLU A 174 -8.16 -22.84 -13.15
C GLU A 174 -7.68 -22.10 -11.90
N ILE A 175 -8.62 -21.86 -11.00
CA ILE A 175 -8.34 -21.17 -9.74
C ILE A 175 -7.53 -22.08 -8.81
N ASP A 176 -6.33 -21.67 -8.49
CA ASP A 176 -5.46 -22.34 -7.51
C ASP A 176 -5.78 -21.87 -6.09
N ILE A 177 -6.42 -22.74 -5.30
CA ILE A 177 -6.81 -22.48 -3.91
C ILE A 177 -5.75 -22.89 -2.87
N LYS A 178 -4.56 -23.28 -3.31
CA LYS A 178 -3.46 -23.63 -2.40
C LYS A 178 -3.14 -22.45 -1.49
N ARG A 179 -2.92 -22.76 -0.21
CA ARG A 179 -2.57 -21.78 0.83
C ARG A 179 -1.07 -21.67 1.10
N SER A 180 -0.27 -22.49 0.42
CA SER A 180 1.19 -22.46 0.49
C SER A 180 1.74 -22.35 -0.92
N LYS A 181 2.51 -21.30 -1.18
CA LYS A 181 3.14 -21.03 -2.48
C LYS A 181 4.55 -20.52 -2.28
N THR A 182 5.42 -20.77 -3.26
CA THR A 182 6.79 -20.27 -3.26
C THR A 182 6.94 -19.19 -4.31
N PHE A 183 7.48 -18.05 -3.89
CA PHE A 183 7.77 -16.88 -4.70
C PHE A 183 9.28 -16.61 -4.63
N ASN A 184 10.01 -16.98 -5.69
CA ASN A 184 11.47 -16.99 -5.71
C ASN A 184 12.06 -17.84 -4.56
N ASP A 185 12.76 -17.21 -3.61
CA ASP A 185 13.40 -17.82 -2.44
C ASP A 185 12.54 -17.77 -1.16
N THR A 186 11.29 -17.35 -1.29
CA THR A 186 10.38 -17.15 -0.15
C THR A 186 9.15 -18.04 -0.28
N GLN A 187 8.95 -18.91 0.68
CA GLN A 187 7.68 -19.62 0.86
C GLN A 187 6.71 -18.75 1.67
N VAL A 188 5.51 -18.56 1.15
CA VAL A 188 4.44 -17.83 1.81
C VAL A 188 3.26 -18.76 2.07
N ASN A 189 2.85 -18.83 3.34
CA ASN A 189 1.72 -19.62 3.78
C ASN A 189 0.62 -18.68 4.28
N LEU A 190 -0.57 -18.76 3.70
CA LEU A 190 -1.73 -18.02 4.13
C LEU A 190 -2.56 -18.87 5.11
N ALA A 191 -2.62 -18.44 6.36
CA ALA A 191 -3.54 -18.96 7.36
C ALA A 191 -4.66 -17.95 7.64
N LEU A 192 -5.80 -18.43 8.08
CA LEU A 192 -6.97 -17.61 8.45
C LEU A 192 -7.29 -17.87 9.92
N SER A 193 -7.79 -16.85 10.63
CA SER A 193 -8.25 -17.02 12.02
C SER A 193 -9.47 -17.95 12.11
N GLU A 194 -10.24 -18.04 11.04
CA GLU A 194 -11.45 -18.85 10.98
C GLU A 194 -11.33 -19.95 9.91
N PRO A 195 -11.80 -21.17 10.19
CA PRO A 195 -11.78 -22.27 9.22
C PRO A 195 -12.69 -21.98 8.01
N THR A 196 -13.76 -21.21 8.22
CA THR A 196 -14.71 -20.79 7.19
C THR A 196 -14.90 -19.28 7.28
N VAL A 197 -14.56 -18.58 6.20
CA VAL A 197 -14.75 -17.14 6.10
C VAL A 197 -16.19 -16.84 5.73
N LYS A 198 -16.86 -16.02 6.52
CA LYS A 198 -18.26 -15.62 6.30
C LYS A 198 -18.35 -14.15 5.93
N ALA A 199 -19.26 -13.84 5.00
CA ALA A 199 -19.54 -12.45 4.65
C ALA A 199 -20.01 -11.64 5.87
N GLY A 200 -19.55 -10.39 5.98
CA GLY A 200 -19.88 -9.47 7.06
C GLY A 200 -19.17 -9.76 8.39
N GLN A 201 -18.36 -10.81 8.50
CA GLN A 201 -17.61 -11.12 9.72
C GLN A 201 -16.12 -10.75 9.55
N GLU A 202 -15.53 -10.29 10.64
CA GLU A 202 -14.08 -10.03 10.67
C GLU A 202 -13.30 -11.35 10.63
N VAL A 203 -12.19 -11.32 9.92
CA VAL A 203 -11.24 -12.41 9.82
C VAL A 203 -9.83 -11.86 9.77
N THR A 204 -8.90 -12.52 10.44
CA THR A 204 -7.47 -12.22 10.34
C THR A 204 -6.83 -13.12 9.28
N LEU A 205 -6.20 -12.48 8.30
CA LEU A 205 -5.42 -13.11 7.26
C LEU A 205 -3.94 -13.09 7.69
N MET A 206 -3.36 -14.26 7.93
CA MET A 206 -2.00 -14.40 8.49
C MET A 206 -1.07 -14.92 7.39
N PHE A 207 -0.22 -14.06 6.85
CA PHE A 207 0.84 -14.42 5.92
C PHE A 207 2.09 -14.80 6.72
N LYS A 208 2.49 -16.07 6.63
CA LYS A 208 3.73 -16.59 7.22
C LYS A 208 4.77 -16.72 6.13
N LEU A 209 5.86 -15.95 6.25
CA LEU A 209 6.94 -15.87 5.27
C LEU A 209 8.15 -16.61 5.82
N GLN A 210 8.66 -17.55 5.03
CA GLN A 210 9.77 -18.41 5.38
C GLN A 210 10.76 -18.47 4.22
N ASP A 211 12.01 -18.70 4.53
CA ASP A 211 13.01 -19.01 3.53
C ASP A 211 12.70 -20.38 2.91
N ALA A 212 12.62 -20.44 1.58
CA ALA A 212 12.19 -21.65 0.86
C ALA A 212 13.18 -22.82 0.95
N THR A 213 14.44 -22.58 1.35
CA THR A 213 15.48 -23.60 1.43
C THR A 213 15.55 -24.30 2.79
N ASN A 214 15.31 -23.54 3.86
CA ASN A 214 15.49 -24.04 5.24
C ASN A 214 14.22 -23.94 6.09
N ASN A 215 13.13 -23.39 5.55
CA ASN A 215 11.83 -23.20 6.22
C ASN A 215 11.89 -22.32 7.49
N GLN A 216 12.96 -21.53 7.66
CA GLN A 216 13.05 -20.61 8.80
C GLN A 216 12.21 -19.35 8.56
N PRO A 217 11.54 -18.82 9.59
CA PRO A 217 10.84 -17.55 9.49
C PRO A 217 11.77 -16.43 9.02
N LEU A 218 11.32 -15.59 8.11
CA LEU A 218 12.10 -14.45 7.66
C LEU A 218 12.23 -13.42 8.78
N THR A 219 13.47 -12.97 9.01
CA THR A 219 13.80 -11.93 9.99
C THR A 219 14.19 -10.60 9.35
N ASP A 220 14.27 -10.57 8.02
CA ASP A 220 14.79 -9.48 7.19
C ASP A 220 13.67 -8.72 6.43
N LEU A 221 12.43 -8.87 6.87
CA LEU A 221 11.31 -8.09 6.34
C LEU A 221 11.44 -6.62 6.76
N GLN A 222 11.22 -5.74 5.80
CA GLN A 222 11.30 -4.28 5.97
C GLN A 222 9.92 -3.66 5.74
N PRO A 223 9.66 -2.46 6.26
CA PRO A 223 8.43 -1.74 5.93
C PRO A 223 8.24 -1.54 4.43
N TYR A 224 7.00 -1.60 3.98
CA TYR A 224 6.58 -1.28 2.64
C TYR A 224 5.38 -0.33 2.70
N LEU A 225 5.51 0.85 2.13
CA LEU A 225 4.49 1.91 2.17
C LEU A 225 4.07 2.30 3.60
N GLY A 226 5.08 2.38 4.50
CA GLY A 226 4.88 2.75 5.90
C GLY A 226 4.34 1.63 6.80
N GLU A 227 4.05 0.45 6.25
CA GLU A 227 3.44 -0.68 6.95
C GLU A 227 4.33 -1.94 6.87
N LYS A 228 4.03 -2.97 7.66
CA LYS A 228 4.74 -4.27 7.58
C LYS A 228 4.50 -5.01 6.27
N GLY A 229 3.47 -4.66 5.54
CA GLY A 229 3.08 -5.21 4.26
C GLY A 229 1.82 -4.52 3.75
N HIS A 230 1.50 -4.74 2.50
CA HIS A 230 0.36 -4.14 1.82
C HIS A 230 -0.52 -5.25 1.24
N LEU A 231 -1.82 -5.16 1.38
CA LEU A 231 -2.74 -6.18 0.91
C LEU A 231 -3.88 -5.57 0.10
N VAL A 232 -3.98 -6.01 -1.14
CA VAL A 232 -5.12 -5.74 -2.01
C VAL A 232 -5.96 -7.00 -2.16
N ILE A 233 -7.26 -6.87 -2.04
CA ILE A 233 -8.22 -7.96 -2.19
C ILE A 233 -9.28 -7.55 -3.20
N LEU A 234 -9.58 -8.41 -4.16
CA LEU A 234 -10.63 -8.20 -5.13
C LEU A 234 -11.61 -9.37 -5.16
N ARG A 235 -12.90 -9.06 -5.08
CA ARG A 235 -13.95 -10.04 -5.33
C ARG A 235 -14.00 -10.35 -6.83
N GLN A 236 -14.04 -11.63 -7.18
CA GLN A 236 -14.26 -12.02 -8.57
C GLN A 236 -15.69 -11.65 -8.99
N SER A 237 -15.80 -10.80 -9.98
CA SER A 237 -17.08 -10.40 -10.57
C SER A 237 -16.93 -10.29 -12.10
N SER A 238 -18.05 -10.30 -12.81
CA SER A 238 -18.05 -10.16 -14.28
C SER A 238 -17.63 -8.77 -14.74
N SER A 239 -17.74 -7.78 -13.86
CA SER A 239 -17.34 -6.39 -14.12
C SER A 239 -16.94 -5.74 -12.81
N LEU A 240 -15.64 -5.66 -12.58
CA LEU A 240 -15.07 -5.08 -11.35
C LEU A 240 -15.54 -3.64 -11.13
N THR A 241 -15.87 -3.33 -9.88
CA THR A 241 -16.29 -2.03 -9.38
C THR A 241 -15.52 -1.65 -8.11
N ALA A 242 -15.70 -0.44 -7.61
CA ALA A 242 -15.10 -0.04 -6.32
C ALA A 242 -15.60 -0.89 -5.14
N ALA A 243 -16.82 -1.44 -5.21
CA ALA A 243 -17.37 -2.33 -4.17
C ALA A 243 -16.70 -3.71 -4.13
N ASP A 244 -15.97 -4.09 -5.19
CA ASP A 244 -15.21 -5.35 -5.22
C ASP A 244 -13.80 -5.20 -4.63
N TYR A 245 -13.36 -3.97 -4.37
CA TYR A 245 -12.01 -3.64 -3.91
C TYR A 245 -11.97 -3.48 -2.39
N ILE A 246 -11.05 -4.18 -1.75
CA ILE A 246 -10.75 -4.06 -0.33
C ILE A 246 -9.25 -3.79 -0.19
N HIS A 247 -8.92 -2.70 0.47
CA HIS A 247 -7.57 -2.35 0.87
C HIS A 247 -7.44 -2.62 2.37
N ALA A 248 -6.54 -3.51 2.77
CA ALA A 248 -6.38 -3.90 4.16
C ALA A 248 -5.01 -3.47 4.68
N HIS A 249 -4.98 -2.97 5.92
CA HIS A 249 -3.77 -2.53 6.60
C HIS A 249 -3.17 -3.64 7.45
N ALA A 250 -1.84 -3.68 7.50
CA ALA A 250 -1.13 -4.64 8.31
C ALA A 250 -1.30 -4.33 9.81
N LEU A 251 -1.51 -5.37 10.61
CA LEU A 251 -1.54 -5.25 12.05
C LEU A 251 -0.12 -5.04 12.61
N ASN A 252 -0.02 -4.21 13.64
CA ASN A 252 1.19 -4.06 14.44
C ASN A 252 1.41 -5.30 15.33
N ASN A 253 2.65 -5.47 15.83
CA ASN A 253 3.00 -6.50 16.82
C ASN A 253 2.70 -7.95 16.41
N THR A 254 2.98 -8.29 15.15
CA THR A 254 2.89 -9.66 14.65
C THR A 254 4.19 -10.43 14.90
N PRO A 255 4.16 -11.78 15.03
CA PRO A 255 5.35 -12.59 15.22
C PRO A 255 6.37 -12.41 14.08
N THR A 256 7.63 -12.69 14.35
CA THR A 256 8.71 -12.66 13.35
C THR A 256 8.34 -13.54 12.15
N GLY A 257 8.59 -13.05 10.95
CA GLY A 257 8.26 -13.73 9.70
C GLY A 257 6.75 -13.80 9.42
N GLN A 258 5.94 -13.01 10.12
CA GLN A 258 4.50 -12.98 9.89
C GLN A 258 4.01 -11.55 9.70
N VAL A 259 3.07 -11.39 8.76
CA VAL A 259 2.31 -10.15 8.55
C VAL A 259 0.82 -10.52 8.57
N HIS A 260 0.10 -9.88 9.46
CA HIS A 260 -1.33 -10.14 9.63
C HIS A 260 -2.14 -8.94 9.15
N PHE A 261 -3.28 -9.21 8.55
CA PHE A 261 -4.25 -8.20 8.12
C PHE A 261 -5.62 -8.58 8.68
N MET A 262 -6.28 -7.64 9.33
CA MET A 262 -7.66 -7.82 9.75
C MET A 262 -8.57 -7.20 8.69
N THR A 263 -9.59 -7.92 8.26
CA THR A 263 -10.55 -7.47 7.25
C THR A 263 -11.89 -8.13 7.42
N SER A 264 -12.89 -7.60 6.71
CA SER A 264 -14.18 -8.26 6.52
C SER A 264 -14.54 -8.28 5.03
N PHE A 265 -15.27 -9.29 4.61
CA PHE A 265 -15.71 -9.45 3.22
C PHE A 265 -17.18 -9.08 3.11
N PRO A 266 -17.56 -8.07 2.31
CA PRO A 266 -18.94 -7.57 2.29
C PRO A 266 -19.95 -8.58 1.75
N GLN A 267 -19.54 -9.50 0.90
CA GLN A 267 -20.41 -10.46 0.22
C GLN A 267 -19.76 -11.83 0.11
N ALA A 268 -20.59 -12.87 -0.01
CA ALA A 268 -20.12 -14.19 -0.39
C ALA A 268 -19.54 -14.21 -1.80
N GLY A 269 -18.59 -15.10 -2.06
CA GLY A 269 -17.94 -15.23 -3.37
C GLY A 269 -16.48 -15.64 -3.29
N LYS A 270 -15.83 -15.64 -4.45
CA LYS A 270 -14.38 -15.88 -4.55
C LYS A 270 -13.64 -14.56 -4.54
N TYR A 271 -12.57 -14.52 -3.78
CA TYR A 271 -11.72 -13.33 -3.65
C TYR A 271 -10.28 -13.67 -3.98
N LYS A 272 -9.66 -12.80 -4.76
CA LYS A 272 -8.23 -12.83 -5.05
C LYS A 272 -7.52 -11.85 -4.13
N LEU A 273 -6.43 -12.29 -3.52
CA LEU A 273 -5.59 -11.55 -2.60
C LEU A 273 -4.21 -11.37 -3.21
N TRP A 274 -3.61 -10.20 -3.05
CA TRP A 274 -2.19 -9.94 -3.35
C TRP A 274 -1.55 -9.27 -2.14
N GLY A 275 -0.80 -10.06 -1.37
CA GLY A 275 0.02 -9.55 -0.27
C GLY A 275 1.40 -9.14 -0.78
N GLN A 276 1.82 -7.93 -0.47
CA GLN A 276 3.11 -7.38 -0.87
C GLN A 276 3.99 -7.18 0.35
N PHE A 277 5.20 -7.71 0.30
CA PHE A 277 6.16 -7.71 1.42
C PHE A 277 7.52 -7.29 0.91
N ASN A 278 8.17 -6.39 1.64
CA ASN A 278 9.51 -5.93 1.31
C ASN A 278 10.56 -6.82 2.00
N ARG A 279 11.37 -7.50 1.22
CA ARG A 279 12.53 -8.24 1.69
C ARG A 279 13.80 -7.69 1.04
N ASN A 280 14.63 -7.00 1.81
CA ASN A 280 15.88 -6.42 1.34
C ASN A 280 15.73 -5.50 0.09
N GLY A 281 14.69 -4.67 0.08
CA GLY A 281 14.40 -3.75 -1.04
C GLY A 281 13.71 -4.40 -2.24
N LYS A 282 13.41 -5.71 -2.19
CA LYS A 282 12.64 -6.43 -3.22
C LYS A 282 11.23 -6.70 -2.72
N ILE A 283 10.24 -6.37 -3.54
CA ILE A 283 8.83 -6.62 -3.20
C ILE A 283 8.44 -8.02 -3.65
N ILE A 284 8.06 -8.84 -2.67
CA ILE A 284 7.43 -10.15 -2.89
C ILE A 284 5.93 -9.89 -3.01
N THR A 285 5.34 -10.25 -4.14
CA THR A 285 3.88 -10.20 -4.33
C THR A 285 3.35 -11.63 -4.29
N ALA A 286 2.71 -11.97 -3.18
CA ALA A 286 2.15 -13.30 -2.95
C ALA A 286 0.64 -13.29 -3.20
N ASP A 287 0.19 -14.12 -4.13
CA ASP A 287 -1.20 -14.17 -4.55
C ASP A 287 -1.92 -15.43 -4.04
N PHE A 288 -3.14 -15.26 -3.57
CA PHE A 288 -3.98 -16.36 -3.09
C PHE A 288 -5.44 -16.18 -3.50
N TRP A 289 -6.17 -17.29 -3.52
CA TRP A 289 -7.62 -17.27 -3.63
C TRP A 289 -8.25 -17.75 -2.33
N ILE A 290 -9.34 -17.13 -1.94
CA ILE A 290 -10.19 -17.62 -0.84
C ILE A 290 -11.65 -17.66 -1.27
N ASN A 291 -12.41 -18.52 -0.60
CA ASN A 291 -13.86 -18.59 -0.76
C ASN A 291 -14.52 -18.03 0.50
N VAL A 292 -15.49 -17.16 0.31
CA VAL A 292 -16.30 -16.52 1.35
C VAL A 292 -17.74 -17.01 1.20
N VAL A 293 -18.35 -17.47 2.28
CA VAL A 293 -19.73 -17.98 2.32
C VAL A 293 -20.67 -17.05 3.09
#